data_8f6142cf6cf0c0f93c2e22ad75fd3e78
#
_entry.id   8f6142cf6cf0c0f93c2e22ad75fd3e78
#
_cell.length_a   1.000
_cell.length_b   1.000
_cell.length_c   1.000
_cell.angle_alpha   90.00
_cell.angle_beta   90.00
_cell.angle_gamma   90.00
#
_symmetry.space_group_name_H-M   'P 1'
#
loop_
_entity.id
_entity.type
_entity.pdbx_description
1 polymer ?
#
loop_
_entity_poly.entity_id
_entity_poly.type
_entity_poly.pdbx_seq_one_letter_code
_entity_poly.pdbx_strand_id
1 'polypeptide(L)'
;MWRLAASLVLLCCACAREASGQQGVGQLSWIADCWRESSGGGNRTVEEQWMAPRGGTMLGMSRTVRGDSALVEFEHLQLLKRAGRLVYHAEPSGQQPADFEARGVSDTLVTFENPTHDFPQRVIYRRRGADTLVARIEGTRDGQTRGVDFPYVRVKCP
;
A
#
# COMPACT_ATOMS: atom_id res chain seq x y z
N MET A 1 -39.57 -53.79 -29.88
CA MET A 1 -38.09 -53.49 -29.68
C MET A 1 -37.89 -51.99 -29.56
N TRP A 2 -37.86 -51.46 -28.33
CA TRP A 2 -37.67 -50.05 -28.07
C TRP A 2 -36.27 -49.86 -27.50
N ARG A 3 -35.42 -49.08 -28.18
CA ARG A 3 -34.09 -48.73 -27.71
C ARG A 3 -34.19 -47.43 -26.95
N LEU A 4 -33.94 -47.47 -25.66
CA LEU A 4 -33.74 -46.30 -24.79
C LEU A 4 -32.31 -45.80 -24.99
N ALA A 5 -32.18 -44.57 -25.52
CA ALA A 5 -30.92 -43.86 -25.57
C ALA A 5 -30.76 -43.08 -24.27
N ALA A 6 -29.77 -43.45 -23.46
CA ALA A 6 -29.38 -42.72 -22.26
C ALA A 6 -28.44 -41.60 -22.65
N SER A 7 -28.89 -40.34 -22.56
CA SER A 7 -28.04 -39.15 -22.72
C SER A 7 -27.26 -38.90 -21.44
N LEU A 8 -25.95 -39.07 -21.51
CA LEU A 8 -25.01 -38.75 -20.45
C LEU A 8 -24.71 -37.24 -20.49
N VAL A 9 -25.29 -36.47 -19.57
CA VAL A 9 -24.97 -35.05 -19.38
C VAL A 9 -23.69 -34.98 -18.57
N LEU A 10 -22.57 -34.67 -19.23
CA LEU A 10 -21.33 -34.29 -18.54
C LEU A 10 -21.48 -32.89 -17.92
N LEU A 11 -21.66 -32.84 -16.61
CA LEU A 11 -21.60 -31.60 -15.83
C LEU A 11 -20.14 -31.21 -15.72
N CYS A 12 -19.70 -30.29 -16.59
CA CYS A 12 -18.35 -29.66 -16.50
C CYS A 12 -18.39 -28.68 -15.34
N CYS A 13 -18.00 -29.13 -14.14
CA CYS A 13 -17.76 -28.24 -13.02
C CYS A 13 -16.53 -27.39 -13.34
N ALA A 14 -16.73 -26.23 -13.95
CA ALA A 14 -15.69 -25.21 -14.07
C ALA A 14 -15.38 -24.70 -12.66
N CYS A 15 -14.29 -25.20 -12.06
CA CYS A 15 -13.69 -24.59 -10.87
C CYS A 15 -13.24 -23.19 -11.26
N ALA A 16 -14.10 -22.20 -11.10
CA ALA A 16 -13.70 -20.81 -11.03
C ALA A 16 -12.77 -20.68 -9.80
N ARG A 17 -11.46 -20.75 -10.01
CA ARG A 17 -10.47 -20.36 -9.02
C ARG A 17 -10.71 -18.88 -8.76
N GLU A 18 -11.32 -18.59 -7.63
CA GLU A 18 -11.40 -17.23 -7.13
C GLU A 18 -9.99 -16.71 -6.95
N ALA A 19 -9.58 -15.80 -7.84
CA ALA A 19 -8.35 -15.00 -7.69
C ALA A 19 -8.51 -13.91 -6.61
N SER A 20 -9.21 -14.24 -5.51
CA SER A 20 -9.61 -13.28 -4.47
C SER A 20 -8.45 -12.72 -3.63
N GLY A 21 -7.29 -13.40 -3.62
CA GLY A 21 -6.11 -12.93 -2.88
C GLY A 21 -5.38 -11.76 -3.53
N GLN A 22 -5.36 -11.73 -4.85
CA GLN A 22 -4.57 -10.78 -5.63
C GLN A 22 -5.34 -9.51 -6.00
N GLN A 23 -6.67 -9.55 -6.03
CA GLN A 23 -7.49 -8.38 -6.39
C GLN A 23 -7.32 -7.19 -5.44
N GLY A 24 -7.23 -7.41 -4.12
CA GLY A 24 -7.08 -6.30 -3.16
C GLY A 24 -5.74 -5.57 -3.29
N VAL A 25 -4.62 -6.30 -3.30
CA VAL A 25 -3.27 -5.70 -3.42
C VAL A 25 -2.99 -5.25 -4.85
N GLY A 26 -3.49 -5.99 -5.85
CA GLY A 26 -3.34 -5.65 -7.28
C GLY A 26 -3.95 -4.30 -7.65
N GLN A 27 -5.04 -3.87 -6.99
CA GLN A 27 -5.64 -2.55 -7.16
C GLN A 27 -4.71 -1.40 -6.77
N LEU A 28 -3.69 -1.67 -5.94
CA LEU A 28 -2.70 -0.70 -5.50
C LEU A 28 -1.43 -0.67 -6.37
N SER A 29 -1.43 -1.35 -7.51
CA SER A 29 -0.28 -1.36 -8.44
C SER A 29 0.19 0.03 -8.87
N TRP A 30 -0.68 1.03 -8.78
CA TRP A 30 -0.35 2.42 -9.08
C TRP A 30 0.58 3.08 -8.03
N ILE A 31 0.80 2.45 -6.86
CA ILE A 31 1.78 2.88 -5.85
C ILE A 31 3.20 2.36 -6.21
N ALA A 32 3.27 1.26 -6.99
CA ALA A 32 4.56 0.68 -7.38
C ALA A 32 5.41 1.71 -8.13
N ASP A 33 6.62 1.89 -7.73
CA ASP A 33 7.73 2.61 -8.37
C ASP A 33 8.68 3.22 -7.33
N CYS A 34 9.56 4.11 -7.77
CA CYS A 34 10.45 4.90 -6.93
C CYS A 34 9.98 6.36 -6.90
N TRP A 35 9.82 6.87 -5.69
CA TRP A 35 9.23 8.16 -5.38
C TRP A 35 10.20 9.01 -4.57
N ARG A 36 10.25 10.31 -4.88
CA ARG A 36 11.00 11.28 -4.09
C ARG A 36 10.12 12.47 -3.77
N GLU A 37 10.16 12.94 -2.52
CA GLU A 37 9.43 14.12 -2.10
C GLU A 37 9.87 15.35 -2.92
N SER A 38 8.88 16.06 -3.50
CA SER A 38 9.11 17.23 -4.34
C SER A 38 9.19 18.53 -3.56
N SER A 39 8.68 18.56 -2.34
CA SER A 39 8.59 19.76 -1.49
C SER A 39 9.78 19.95 -0.57
N GLY A 40 10.87 19.21 -0.76
CA GLY A 40 12.07 19.21 0.09
C GLY A 40 12.58 20.62 0.41
N GLY A 41 11.90 21.28 1.35
CA GLY A 41 12.35 22.53 1.97
C GLY A 41 13.46 22.22 2.97
N GLY A 42 14.68 22.59 2.65
CA GLY A 42 15.82 22.38 3.53
C GLY A 42 16.66 21.16 3.15
N ASN A 43 17.47 20.72 4.09
CA ASN A 43 18.47 19.66 3.89
C ASN A 43 17.91 18.25 4.15
N ARG A 44 16.60 18.02 3.96
CA ARG A 44 15.92 16.73 4.20
C ARG A 44 15.23 16.26 2.93
N THR A 45 15.44 14.99 2.58
CA THR A 45 14.79 14.32 1.45
C THR A 45 14.14 13.04 1.94
N VAL A 46 12.88 12.83 1.56
CA VAL A 46 12.13 11.59 1.78
C VAL A 46 12.03 10.84 0.46
N GLU A 47 12.35 9.57 0.49
CA GLU A 47 12.23 8.66 -0.65
C GLU A 47 11.44 7.42 -0.25
N GLU A 48 10.66 6.90 -1.20
CA GLU A 48 9.88 5.69 -1.01
C GLU A 48 9.95 4.84 -2.27
N GLN A 49 10.09 3.53 -2.10
CA GLN A 49 10.14 2.58 -3.19
C GLN A 49 9.16 1.43 -2.94
N TRP A 50 8.39 1.06 -3.96
CA TRP A 50 7.47 -0.05 -3.91
C TRP A 50 7.69 -1.02 -5.07
N MET A 51 7.78 -2.30 -4.76
CA MET A 51 7.76 -3.38 -5.76
C MET A 51 6.34 -3.54 -6.30
N ALA A 52 6.24 -3.94 -7.57
CA ALA A 52 4.95 -4.29 -8.17
C ALA A 52 4.28 -5.47 -7.44
N PRO A 53 2.93 -5.55 -7.43
CA PRO A 53 2.20 -6.62 -6.77
C PRO A 53 2.61 -8.00 -7.29
N ARG A 54 3.00 -8.89 -6.39
CA ARG A 54 3.31 -10.28 -6.70
C ARG A 54 3.09 -11.16 -5.47
N GLY A 55 2.56 -12.38 -5.66
CA GLY A 55 2.33 -13.30 -4.54
C GLY A 55 1.33 -12.80 -3.50
N GLY A 56 0.41 -11.88 -3.87
CA GLY A 56 -0.58 -11.31 -2.95
C GLY A 56 -0.02 -10.21 -2.04
N THR A 57 1.16 -9.67 -2.33
CA THR A 57 1.80 -8.60 -1.56
C THR A 57 2.48 -7.57 -2.45
N MET A 58 2.72 -6.37 -1.91
CA MET A 58 3.72 -5.42 -2.36
C MET A 58 4.69 -5.18 -1.21
N LEU A 59 5.98 -5.17 -1.50
CA LEU A 59 7.03 -4.81 -0.55
C LEU A 59 7.51 -3.41 -0.86
N GLY A 60 7.73 -2.63 0.17
CA GLY A 60 8.20 -1.26 0.06
C GLY A 60 9.24 -0.90 1.12
N MET A 61 9.91 0.20 0.87
CA MET A 61 10.84 0.82 1.81
C MET A 61 10.71 2.33 1.70
N SER A 62 10.79 3.01 2.84
CA SER A 62 11.00 4.45 2.87
C SER A 62 12.30 4.80 3.58
N ARG A 63 12.87 5.95 3.25
CA ARG A 63 13.97 6.54 4.00
C ARG A 63 13.90 8.06 3.99
N THR A 64 14.39 8.64 5.06
CA THR A 64 14.66 10.06 5.16
C THR A 64 16.15 10.27 5.33
N VAL A 65 16.73 11.10 4.47
CA VAL A 65 18.13 11.49 4.56
C VAL A 65 18.25 12.99 4.82
N ARG A 66 19.33 13.40 5.50
CA ARG A 66 19.72 14.79 5.67
C ARG A 66 20.98 15.04 4.86
N GLY A 67 20.88 15.96 3.89
CA GLY A 67 21.87 16.04 2.83
C GLY A 67 21.98 14.73 2.08
N ASP A 68 23.15 14.41 1.53
CA ASP A 68 23.40 13.14 0.82
C ASP A 68 24.10 12.09 1.70
N SER A 69 24.29 12.37 3.00
CA SER A 69 25.23 11.59 3.81
C SER A 69 24.68 11.06 5.13
N ALA A 70 23.57 11.57 5.65
CA ALA A 70 23.04 11.17 6.96
C ALA A 70 21.67 10.54 6.85
N LEU A 71 21.57 9.23 7.11
CA LEU A 71 20.30 8.56 7.31
C LEU A 71 19.66 9.06 8.61
N VAL A 72 18.42 9.55 8.52
CA VAL A 72 17.63 10.01 9.66
C VAL A 72 16.71 8.92 10.18
N GLU A 73 15.95 8.29 9.26
CA GLU A 73 15.03 7.19 9.56
C GLU A 73 14.79 6.35 8.31
N PHE A 74 14.33 5.13 8.49
CA PHE A 74 13.88 4.25 7.42
C PHE A 74 12.74 3.36 7.92
N GLU A 75 11.96 2.83 6.98
CA GLU A 75 10.88 1.89 7.28
C GLU A 75 10.87 0.75 6.26
N HIS A 76 10.58 -0.46 6.72
CA HIS A 76 10.13 -1.55 5.87
C HIS A 76 8.61 -1.54 5.81
N LEU A 77 8.06 -1.67 4.60
CA LEU A 77 6.65 -1.50 4.34
C LEU A 77 6.09 -2.73 3.60
N GLN A 78 4.87 -3.11 3.93
CA GLN A 78 4.18 -4.19 3.23
C GLN A 78 2.71 -3.84 3.02
N LEU A 79 2.20 -4.09 1.81
CA LEU A 79 0.78 -4.18 1.52
C LEU A 79 0.44 -5.64 1.31
N LEU A 80 -0.43 -6.18 2.13
CA LEU A 80 -0.77 -7.60 2.14
C LEU A 80 -2.19 -7.83 2.66
N LYS A 81 -2.66 -9.09 2.57
CA LYS A 81 -3.89 -9.48 3.28
C LYS A 81 -3.55 -10.22 4.56
N ARG A 82 -4.15 -9.80 5.68
CA ARG A 82 -4.19 -10.51 6.96
C ARG A 82 -5.64 -10.77 7.35
N ALA A 83 -6.00 -12.00 7.65
CA ALA A 83 -7.38 -12.41 7.98
C ALA A 83 -8.42 -11.89 6.96
N GLY A 84 -8.09 -11.92 5.66
CA GLY A 84 -8.96 -11.47 4.58
C GLY A 84 -9.04 -9.96 4.37
N ARG A 85 -8.41 -9.15 5.21
CA ARG A 85 -8.39 -7.68 5.13
C ARG A 85 -7.10 -7.19 4.50
N LEU A 86 -7.18 -6.17 3.67
CA LEU A 86 -6.02 -5.48 3.14
C LEU A 86 -5.39 -4.62 4.24
N VAL A 87 -4.09 -4.77 4.44
CA VAL A 87 -3.33 -4.15 5.53
C VAL A 87 -2.10 -3.46 4.96
N TYR A 88 -1.82 -2.28 5.48
CA TYR A 88 -0.53 -1.61 5.42
C TYR A 88 0.22 -1.94 6.71
N HIS A 89 1.31 -2.66 6.58
CA HIS A 89 2.21 -3.01 7.67
C HIS A 89 3.45 -2.14 7.58
N ALA A 90 3.78 -1.43 8.65
CA ALA A 90 4.96 -0.58 8.76
C ALA A 90 5.89 -1.09 9.86
N GLU A 91 7.18 -1.14 9.56
CA GLU A 91 8.26 -1.43 10.51
C GLU A 91 9.25 -0.26 10.51
N PRO A 92 8.95 0.84 11.22
CA PRO A 92 9.82 2.00 11.27
C PRO A 92 11.04 1.75 12.15
N SER A 93 12.18 2.31 11.76
CA SER A 93 13.41 2.24 12.54
C SER A 93 13.22 2.87 13.93
N GLY A 94 13.57 2.12 14.97
CA GLY A 94 13.49 2.59 16.36
C GLY A 94 12.09 2.63 16.99
N GLN A 95 11.06 2.07 16.31
CA GLN A 95 9.70 1.99 16.82
C GLN A 95 9.15 0.56 16.66
N GLN A 96 8.02 0.28 17.32
CA GLN A 96 7.34 -1.01 17.17
C GLN A 96 6.60 -1.07 15.83
N PRO A 97 6.57 -2.23 15.18
CA PRO A 97 5.76 -2.45 13.98
C PRO A 97 4.28 -2.21 14.24
N ALA A 98 3.58 -1.71 13.23
CA ALA A 98 2.15 -1.45 13.30
C ALA A 98 1.41 -1.87 12.03
N ASP A 99 0.17 -2.34 12.21
CA ASP A 99 -0.76 -2.67 11.14
C ASP A 99 -1.85 -1.60 11.04
N PHE A 100 -2.20 -1.21 9.81
CA PHE A 100 -3.31 -0.31 9.51
C PHE A 100 -4.23 -1.00 8.49
N GLU A 101 -5.51 -1.15 8.80
CA GLU A 101 -6.49 -1.80 7.92
C GLU A 101 -7.03 -0.83 6.86
N ALA A 102 -7.19 -1.30 5.62
CA ALA A 102 -7.81 -0.49 4.57
C ALA A 102 -9.28 -0.19 4.90
N ARG A 103 -9.69 1.08 4.75
CA ARG A 103 -11.06 1.57 4.91
C ARG A 103 -11.70 1.97 3.58
N GLY A 104 -10.89 2.24 2.58
CA GLY A 104 -11.36 2.55 1.23
C GLY A 104 -10.23 2.32 0.25
N VAL A 105 -10.55 1.71 -0.90
CA VAL A 105 -9.60 1.42 -1.98
C VAL A 105 -10.23 1.80 -3.30
N SER A 106 -9.50 2.56 -4.10
CA SER A 106 -9.83 2.87 -5.48
C SER A 106 -8.57 2.91 -6.34
N ASP A 107 -8.71 3.15 -7.63
CA ASP A 107 -7.58 3.26 -8.56
C ASP A 107 -6.71 4.51 -8.34
N THR A 108 -7.12 5.42 -7.45
CA THR A 108 -6.41 6.67 -7.18
C THR A 108 -6.29 7.04 -5.72
N LEU A 109 -6.93 6.29 -4.82
CA LEU A 109 -6.96 6.60 -3.39
C LEU A 109 -7.04 5.31 -2.58
N VAL A 110 -6.23 5.23 -1.54
CA VAL A 110 -6.38 4.25 -0.48
C VAL A 110 -6.17 4.93 0.87
N THR A 111 -6.98 4.53 1.85
CA THR A 111 -6.86 4.95 3.25
C THR A 111 -6.70 3.72 4.12
N PHE A 112 -5.67 3.70 4.94
CA PHE A 112 -5.43 2.68 5.96
C PHE A 112 -5.57 3.31 7.34
N GLU A 113 -6.18 2.58 8.29
CA GLU A 113 -6.46 3.10 9.63
C GLU A 113 -6.05 2.11 10.73
N ASN A 114 -5.50 2.68 11.80
CA ASN A 114 -5.34 2.07 13.11
C ASN A 114 -5.75 3.09 14.18
N PRO A 115 -7.02 3.11 14.60
CA PRO A 115 -7.52 4.10 15.56
C PRO A 115 -6.88 4.01 16.95
N THR A 116 -6.26 2.87 17.27
CA THR A 116 -5.62 2.64 18.59
C THR A 116 -4.12 2.96 18.58
N HIS A 117 -3.56 3.26 17.41
CA HIS A 117 -2.18 3.73 17.30
C HIS A 117 -2.06 5.15 17.87
N ASP A 118 -0.90 5.53 18.39
CA ASP A 118 -0.68 6.89 18.88
C ASP A 118 -0.75 7.91 17.72
N PHE A 119 0.34 8.19 17.03
CA PHE A 119 0.35 8.99 15.80
C PHE A 119 1.35 8.35 14.81
N PRO A 120 0.90 8.15 13.55
CA PRO A 120 -0.41 8.45 12.96
C PRO A 120 -1.47 7.39 13.24
N GLN A 121 -2.76 7.74 13.15
CA GLN A 121 -3.87 6.79 13.10
C GLN A 121 -4.29 6.45 11.67
N ARG A 122 -3.91 7.25 10.67
CA ARG A 122 -4.20 7.01 9.26
C ARG A 122 -2.98 7.20 8.38
N VAL A 123 -2.87 6.34 7.36
CA VAL A 123 -1.93 6.45 6.25
C VAL A 123 -2.75 6.47 4.96
N ILE A 124 -2.55 7.47 4.13
CA ILE A 124 -3.35 7.73 2.93
C ILE A 124 -2.41 7.88 1.74
N TYR A 125 -2.67 7.12 0.67
CA TYR A 125 -2.00 7.33 -0.62
C TYR A 125 -3.01 7.86 -1.62
N ARG A 126 -2.64 8.91 -2.34
CA ARG A 126 -3.47 9.52 -3.38
C ARG A 126 -2.66 9.77 -4.64
N ARG A 127 -3.06 9.11 -5.72
CA ARG A 127 -2.53 9.37 -7.05
C ARG A 127 -3.06 10.71 -7.56
N ARG A 128 -2.18 11.60 -8.02
CA ARG A 128 -2.53 12.93 -8.57
C ARG A 128 -2.33 13.02 -10.07
N GLY A 129 -1.57 12.10 -10.65
CA GLY A 129 -1.25 12.04 -12.07
C GLY A 129 -0.48 10.76 -12.40
N ALA A 130 0.10 10.70 -13.59
CA ALA A 130 0.93 9.56 -13.99
C ALA A 130 2.19 9.47 -13.12
N ASP A 131 2.82 10.60 -12.84
CA ASP A 131 4.13 10.70 -12.19
C ASP A 131 4.08 11.45 -10.86
N THR A 132 2.87 11.58 -10.26
CA THR A 132 2.68 12.28 -8.98
C THR A 132 1.80 11.49 -8.04
N LEU A 133 2.28 11.37 -6.80
CA LEU A 133 1.66 10.68 -5.70
C LEU A 133 1.70 11.58 -4.46
N VAL A 134 0.67 11.59 -3.64
CA VAL A 134 0.73 12.19 -2.30
C VAL A 134 0.50 11.08 -1.29
N ALA A 135 1.50 10.81 -0.46
CA ALA A 135 1.30 10.10 0.78
C ALA A 135 0.97 11.11 1.89
N ARG A 136 0.08 10.72 2.79
CA ARG A 136 -0.31 11.54 3.93
C ARG A 136 -0.42 10.66 5.16
N ILE A 137 0.16 11.11 6.24
CA ILE A 137 -0.11 10.56 7.57
C ILE A 137 -0.91 11.57 8.36
N GLU A 138 -1.91 11.10 9.12
CA GLU A 138 -2.72 11.98 9.95
C GLU A 138 -3.27 11.27 11.19
N GLY A 139 -3.68 12.06 12.16
CA GLY A 139 -4.27 11.56 13.40
C GLY A 139 -4.37 12.64 14.44
N THR A 140 -4.72 12.22 15.66
CA THR A 140 -4.77 13.10 16.83
C THR A 140 -3.49 12.89 17.65
N ARG A 141 -2.82 13.99 17.96
CA ARG A 141 -1.67 14.02 18.86
C ARG A 141 -1.84 15.18 19.81
N ASP A 142 -1.71 14.94 21.11
CA ASP A 142 -1.89 15.94 22.17
C ASP A 142 -3.26 16.66 22.09
N GLY A 143 -4.34 15.91 21.77
CA GLY A 143 -5.70 16.40 21.61
C GLY A 143 -5.95 17.23 20.34
N GLN A 144 -4.97 17.36 19.45
CA GLN A 144 -5.08 18.12 18.19
C GLN A 144 -5.00 17.21 16.98
N THR A 145 -5.88 17.42 16.01
CA THR A 145 -5.77 16.77 14.69
C THR A 145 -4.57 17.35 13.96
N ARG A 146 -3.68 16.48 13.51
CA ARG A 146 -2.48 16.82 12.75
C ARG A 146 -2.41 15.95 11.49
N GLY A 147 -1.71 16.45 10.48
CA GLY A 147 -1.41 15.70 9.27
C GLY A 147 -0.15 16.22 8.62
N VAL A 148 0.58 15.30 7.97
CA VAL A 148 1.78 15.61 7.19
C VAL A 148 1.58 15.03 5.81
N ASP A 149 1.77 15.87 4.79
CA ASP A 149 1.74 15.46 3.38
C ASP A 149 3.17 15.27 2.87
N PHE A 150 3.34 14.21 2.09
CA PHE A 150 4.56 13.90 1.35
C PHE A 150 4.20 13.93 -0.15
N PRO A 151 4.32 15.08 -0.81
CA PRO A 151 4.09 15.17 -2.24
C PRO A 151 5.28 14.56 -2.99
N TYR A 152 5.05 13.42 -3.62
CA TYR A 152 6.05 12.66 -4.34
C TYR A 152 5.98 12.89 -5.85
N VAL A 153 7.15 12.92 -6.47
CA VAL A 153 7.34 12.74 -7.91
C VAL A 153 8.04 11.43 -8.19
N ARG A 154 7.68 10.80 -9.30
CA ARG A 154 8.32 9.57 -9.77
C ARG A 154 9.77 9.86 -10.15
N VAL A 155 10.67 8.99 -9.75
CA VAL A 155 12.07 9.02 -10.13
C VAL A 155 12.50 7.66 -10.68
N LYS A 156 13.61 7.64 -11.40
CA LYS A 156 14.20 6.37 -11.83
C LYS A 156 14.66 5.59 -10.60
N CYS A 157 14.29 4.32 -10.53
CA CYS A 157 14.80 3.43 -9.49
C CYS A 157 16.33 3.24 -9.63
N PRO A 158 17.04 3.14 -8.49
CA PRO A 158 18.49 2.93 -8.47
C PRO A 158 18.90 1.59 -9.07
#